data_becace6df775faf3e7516bc08aca0ca9
#
_entry.id   becace6df775faf3e7516bc08aca0ca9
#
_cell.length_a   1.000
_cell.length_b   1.000
_cell.length_c   1.000
_cell.angle_alpha   90.00
_cell.angle_beta   90.00
_cell.angle_gamma   90.00
#
_symmetry.space_group_name_H-M   'P 1'
#
loop_
_entity.id
_entity.type
_entity.pdbx_description
1 polymer ?
#
loop_
_entity_poly.entity_id
_entity_poly.type
_entity_poly.pdbx_seq_one_letter_code
_entity_poly.pdbx_strand_id
1 'polypeptide(L)'
;RYQLTTPTSGKGWYDKDIVMTFNMASQIPGLESLRDNETHRVIWSAAAGATSNGNKVPLNSKITTAQMLEYLKNGKFLETPPAPGSTIQGIPDAGFGSRGPAVAKGLKLINFLINKYGEEGFADWWLSPHSLGELTALRKEAGFSGPPSGLSGGKDAMFIGARILGDKTGQFSLNINGLEGTTKDVWFTRGYHRYFGTLGDASKTDNYGEELTQPKNASERRRMEEFVRQVQTQLSDLNLSEQDIQAIMWYYEQSLYTDLGVRSIPESFSEGIGKLDGKAGITVQRGNVDEITAEPGTTLPGFRDVSTKQRTVRADRRLSDLNRAEGDETPSGPYTARSGGDDGAGRVLEPNPAVQTRYETAGLNIPRITQADASASQQYNSDMVAAMADHPMGAQVEIKSAEDLSGMQLFRTEGGSGFAIKPDGDIVAVFAGPNEAKSSSYAMLQAAIDMGGKKLDAFNTYLPDIYETVGFRPVSRLKWDDAFAPKNWDKETFKKYQNGEPDVVFFVYDPNYFGDADYNSLPVFTDYDEAAEVQNKVLRDMEGD
;
A
#
# COMPACT_ATOMS: atom_id res chain seq x y z
N ARG A 1 -0.33 -24.77 1.87
CA ARG A 1 -0.90 -26.10 1.48
C ARG A 1 -1.33 -26.92 2.70
N TYR A 2 -0.46 -27.07 3.71
CA TYR A 2 -0.83 -27.84 4.94
C TYR A 2 -2.10 -27.29 5.60
N GLN A 3 -2.20 -25.97 5.80
CA GLN A 3 -3.36 -25.35 6.44
C GLN A 3 -4.68 -25.61 5.69
N LEU A 4 -4.63 -25.78 4.38
CA LEU A 4 -5.83 -26.09 3.57
C LEU A 4 -6.38 -27.51 3.81
N THR A 5 -5.60 -28.40 4.43
CA THR A 5 -6.07 -29.74 4.82
C THR A 5 -6.74 -29.77 6.19
N THR A 6 -6.70 -28.67 6.93
CA THR A 6 -7.35 -28.58 8.24
C THR A 6 -8.83 -28.17 8.11
N PRO A 7 -9.71 -28.61 9.01
CA PRO A 7 -11.14 -28.25 8.97
C PRO A 7 -11.39 -26.74 9.08
N THR A 8 -10.45 -25.99 9.67
CA THR A 8 -10.53 -24.54 9.89
C THR A 8 -9.37 -23.86 9.18
N SER A 9 -9.43 -23.79 7.85
CA SER A 9 -8.30 -23.29 7.05
C SER A 9 -8.24 -21.77 6.86
N GLY A 10 -9.31 -21.06 7.15
CA GLY A 10 -9.47 -19.64 6.81
C GLY A 10 -9.84 -19.37 5.35
N LYS A 11 -9.77 -20.36 4.45
CA LYS A 11 -10.21 -20.21 3.07
C LYS A 11 -11.71 -19.91 3.01
N GLY A 12 -12.08 -18.91 2.22
CA GLY A 12 -13.47 -18.48 2.11
C GLY A 12 -13.97 -17.59 3.25
N TRP A 13 -13.06 -17.09 4.09
CA TRP A 13 -13.43 -16.25 5.24
C TRP A 13 -14.05 -14.91 4.79
N TYR A 14 -13.52 -14.28 3.74
CA TYR A 14 -14.01 -13.00 3.23
C TYR A 14 -15.12 -13.13 2.16
N ASP A 15 -15.46 -14.32 1.73
CA ASP A 15 -16.56 -14.58 0.80
C ASP A 15 -17.68 -15.40 1.46
N LYS A 16 -17.46 -16.69 1.64
CA LYS A 16 -18.47 -17.63 2.18
C LYS A 16 -18.91 -17.28 3.59
N ASP A 17 -17.96 -16.93 4.48
CA ASP A 17 -18.32 -16.61 5.86
C ASP A 17 -19.00 -15.25 5.99
N ILE A 18 -18.62 -14.26 5.18
CA ILE A 18 -19.30 -12.95 5.16
C ILE A 18 -20.73 -13.08 4.63
N VAL A 19 -20.94 -13.88 3.60
CA VAL A 19 -22.30 -14.20 3.12
C VAL A 19 -23.12 -14.85 4.23
N MET A 20 -22.55 -15.86 4.90
CA MET A 20 -23.20 -16.51 6.02
C MET A 20 -23.50 -15.51 7.15
N THR A 21 -22.57 -14.59 7.40
CA THR A 21 -22.73 -13.53 8.41
C THR A 21 -23.94 -12.65 8.12
N PHE A 22 -24.12 -12.17 6.88
CA PHE A 22 -25.29 -11.38 6.50
C PHE A 22 -26.58 -12.18 6.55
N ASN A 23 -26.56 -13.43 6.10
CA ASN A 23 -27.71 -14.31 6.19
C ASN A 23 -28.15 -14.54 7.64
N MET A 24 -27.22 -14.79 8.55
CA MET A 24 -27.52 -14.96 9.97
C MET A 24 -27.91 -13.64 10.64
N ALA A 25 -27.18 -12.55 10.38
CA ALA A 25 -27.47 -11.25 10.97
C ALA A 25 -28.86 -10.73 10.55
N SER A 26 -29.29 -10.98 9.30
CA SER A 26 -30.62 -10.58 8.83
C SER A 26 -31.79 -11.31 9.51
N GLN A 27 -31.52 -12.35 10.30
CA GLN A 27 -32.53 -13.04 11.13
C GLN A 27 -32.72 -12.33 12.47
N ILE A 28 -31.84 -11.41 12.85
CA ILE A 28 -31.96 -10.63 14.09
C ILE A 28 -33.00 -9.52 13.86
N PRO A 29 -34.04 -9.41 14.73
CA PRO A 29 -35.04 -8.37 14.61
C PRO A 29 -34.44 -6.97 14.53
N GLY A 30 -34.79 -6.23 13.46
CA GLY A 30 -34.25 -4.90 13.15
C GLY A 30 -33.05 -4.89 12.21
N LEU A 31 -32.53 -6.07 11.80
CA LEU A 31 -31.44 -6.18 10.81
C LEU A 31 -31.86 -6.86 9.51
N GLU A 32 -33.15 -7.04 9.27
CA GLU A 32 -33.71 -7.75 8.11
C GLU A 32 -33.19 -7.17 6.77
N SER A 33 -32.97 -5.87 6.74
CA SER A 33 -32.46 -5.16 5.58
C SER A 33 -31.06 -5.60 5.14
N LEU A 34 -30.26 -6.21 6.01
CA LEU A 34 -28.96 -6.75 5.62
C LEU A 34 -29.06 -7.88 4.60
N ARG A 35 -30.23 -8.50 4.43
CA ARG A 35 -30.46 -9.51 3.41
C ARG A 35 -30.42 -8.93 2.00
N ASP A 36 -31.10 -7.82 1.78
CA ASP A 36 -31.40 -7.34 0.41
C ASP A 36 -30.93 -5.91 0.13
N ASN A 37 -30.54 -5.13 1.16
CA ASN A 37 -30.08 -3.76 1.02
C ASN A 37 -28.54 -3.70 1.01
N GLU A 38 -27.97 -3.45 -0.19
CA GLU A 38 -26.52 -3.32 -0.37
C GLU A 38 -25.93 -2.14 0.39
N THR A 39 -26.61 -1.00 0.41
CA THR A 39 -26.16 0.19 1.15
C THR A 39 -25.99 -0.11 2.64
N HIS A 40 -26.96 -0.83 3.23
CA HIS A 40 -26.85 -1.23 4.64
C HIS A 40 -25.71 -2.22 4.89
N ARG A 41 -25.39 -3.12 3.93
CA ARG A 41 -24.20 -3.99 4.03
C ARG A 41 -22.90 -3.21 3.98
N VAL A 42 -22.82 -2.18 3.13
CA VAL A 42 -21.64 -1.27 3.10
C VAL A 42 -21.51 -0.53 4.43
N ILE A 43 -22.62 0.02 4.96
CA ILE A 43 -22.62 0.70 6.26
C ILE A 43 -22.21 -0.26 7.39
N TRP A 44 -22.74 -1.50 7.39
CA TRP A 44 -22.34 -2.54 8.34
C TRP A 44 -20.84 -2.85 8.22
N SER A 45 -20.31 -2.99 7.01
CA SER A 45 -18.88 -3.26 6.79
C SER A 45 -17.99 -2.12 7.26
N ALA A 46 -18.44 -0.88 7.11
CA ALA A 46 -17.75 0.31 7.63
C ALA A 46 -17.70 0.27 9.16
N ALA A 47 -18.81 -0.06 9.80
CA ALA A 47 -18.87 -0.25 11.24
C ALA A 47 -17.97 -1.41 11.70
N ALA A 48 -17.96 -2.56 10.97
CA ALA A 48 -17.08 -3.69 11.24
C ALA A 48 -15.59 -3.30 11.16
N GLY A 49 -15.24 -2.49 10.17
CA GLY A 49 -13.90 -1.90 10.07
C GLY A 49 -13.52 -1.09 11.31
N ALA A 50 -14.36 -0.14 11.72
CA ALA A 50 -14.12 0.71 12.86
C ALA A 50 -14.03 -0.10 14.18
N THR A 51 -14.94 -1.06 14.36
CA THR A 51 -15.05 -1.89 15.60
C THR A 51 -13.99 -2.99 15.67
N SER A 52 -13.29 -3.30 14.57
CA SER A 52 -12.16 -4.25 14.55
C SER A 52 -10.92 -3.74 15.29
N ASN A 53 -10.89 -2.49 15.70
CA ASN A 53 -9.72 -1.88 16.30
C ASN A 53 -9.44 -2.45 17.70
N GLY A 54 -8.49 -3.38 17.80
CA GLY A 54 -8.11 -4.05 19.05
C GLY A 54 -9.08 -5.11 19.55
N ASN A 55 -10.10 -5.45 18.78
CA ASN A 55 -11.09 -6.47 19.15
C ASN A 55 -10.87 -7.78 18.40
N LYS A 56 -11.05 -8.90 19.09
CA LYS A 56 -11.13 -10.22 18.46
C LYS A 56 -12.40 -10.33 17.63
N VAL A 57 -12.40 -11.19 16.60
CA VAL A 57 -13.52 -11.33 15.65
C VAL A 57 -14.89 -11.53 16.32
N PRO A 58 -15.08 -12.39 17.33
CA PRO A 58 -16.42 -12.55 17.96
C PRO A 58 -16.89 -11.29 18.69
N LEU A 59 -16.00 -10.56 19.33
CA LEU A 59 -16.35 -9.29 19.96
C LEU A 59 -16.62 -8.22 18.91
N ASN A 60 -15.82 -8.17 17.84
CA ASN A 60 -16.05 -7.29 16.72
C ASN A 60 -17.43 -7.54 16.09
N SER A 61 -17.77 -8.78 15.79
CA SER A 61 -19.07 -9.19 15.26
C SER A 61 -20.23 -8.72 16.15
N LYS A 62 -20.11 -8.95 17.47
CA LYS A 62 -21.09 -8.52 18.47
C LYS A 62 -21.27 -7.00 18.50
N ILE A 63 -20.16 -6.24 18.57
CA ILE A 63 -20.20 -4.78 18.61
C ILE A 63 -20.80 -4.24 17.31
N THR A 64 -20.36 -4.75 16.16
CA THR A 64 -20.88 -4.33 14.85
C THR A 64 -22.39 -4.54 14.75
N THR A 65 -22.90 -5.70 15.21
CA THR A 65 -24.32 -6.01 15.24
C THR A 65 -25.09 -5.03 16.10
N ALA A 66 -24.60 -4.75 17.31
CA ALA A 66 -25.21 -3.80 18.23
C ALA A 66 -25.21 -2.37 17.65
N GLN A 67 -24.12 -1.97 17.01
CA GLN A 67 -23.99 -0.64 16.40
C GLN A 67 -24.90 -0.51 15.16
N MET A 68 -25.06 -1.55 14.35
CA MET A 68 -25.97 -1.50 13.21
C MET A 68 -27.43 -1.41 13.65
N LEU A 69 -27.83 -2.13 14.71
CA LEU A 69 -29.15 -1.97 15.34
C LEU A 69 -29.36 -0.56 15.87
N GLU A 70 -28.34 0.03 16.52
CA GLU A 70 -28.37 1.42 17.00
C GLU A 70 -28.55 2.39 15.84
N TYR A 71 -27.79 2.18 14.76
CA TYR A 71 -27.87 3.02 13.57
C TYR A 71 -29.24 2.96 12.90
N LEU A 72 -29.77 1.76 12.63
CA LEU A 72 -31.06 1.60 11.95
C LEU A 72 -32.23 2.13 12.78
N LYS A 73 -32.11 2.12 14.11
CA LYS A 73 -33.14 2.63 15.02
C LYS A 73 -33.06 4.14 15.23
N ASN A 74 -31.83 4.68 15.38
CA ASN A 74 -31.60 6.06 15.83
C ASN A 74 -30.94 6.94 14.76
N GLY A 75 -30.64 6.42 13.58
CA GLY A 75 -30.03 7.13 12.46
C GLY A 75 -28.53 7.44 12.65
N LYS A 76 -27.89 6.89 13.68
CA LYS A 76 -26.46 7.11 13.94
C LYS A 76 -25.85 6.05 14.84
N PHE A 77 -24.57 5.79 14.67
CA PHE A 77 -23.75 4.98 15.57
C PHE A 77 -23.43 5.74 16.87
N LEU A 78 -23.11 5.00 17.94
CA LEU A 78 -22.62 5.60 19.17
C LEU A 78 -21.23 6.20 18.97
N GLU A 79 -21.06 7.46 19.40
CA GLU A 79 -19.81 8.21 19.29
C GLU A 79 -18.99 8.23 20.58
N THR A 80 -19.52 7.64 21.64
CA THR A 80 -18.86 7.48 22.94
C THR A 80 -18.84 6.00 23.34
N PRO A 81 -17.72 5.50 23.89
CA PRO A 81 -17.67 4.14 24.36
C PRO A 81 -18.72 3.91 25.46
N PRO A 82 -19.62 2.92 25.29
CA PRO A 82 -20.50 2.52 26.39
C PRO A 82 -19.68 1.86 27.50
N ALA A 83 -20.24 1.83 28.72
CA ALA A 83 -19.58 1.17 29.82
C ALA A 83 -19.31 -0.31 29.52
N PRO A 84 -18.21 -0.91 30.04
CA PRO A 84 -17.97 -2.34 29.91
C PRO A 84 -19.17 -3.15 30.43
N GLY A 85 -19.53 -4.21 29.71
CA GLY A 85 -20.70 -5.04 30.03
C GLY A 85 -22.06 -4.46 29.65
N SER A 86 -22.09 -3.29 29.00
CA SER A 86 -23.34 -2.66 28.54
C SER A 86 -24.10 -3.54 27.56
N THR A 87 -25.42 -3.56 27.70
CA THR A 87 -26.34 -4.08 26.68
C THR A 87 -26.75 -2.96 25.75
N ILE A 88 -26.52 -3.13 24.42
CA ILE A 88 -26.84 -2.13 23.39
C ILE A 88 -27.86 -2.78 22.46
N GLN A 89 -29.01 -2.16 22.29
CA GLN A 89 -30.12 -2.66 21.47
C GLN A 89 -30.44 -4.16 21.68
N GLY A 90 -30.42 -4.62 22.93
CA GLY A 90 -30.63 -6.02 23.27
C GLY A 90 -29.40 -6.93 23.18
N ILE A 91 -28.31 -6.48 22.58
CA ILE A 91 -27.06 -7.25 22.49
C ILE A 91 -26.26 -7.10 23.80
N PRO A 92 -26.05 -8.16 24.58
CA PRO A 92 -25.34 -8.08 25.86
C PRO A 92 -23.82 -7.96 25.65
N ASP A 93 -23.12 -7.33 26.58
CA ASP A 93 -21.66 -7.14 26.56
C ASP A 93 -21.14 -6.54 25.25
N ALA A 94 -21.86 -5.58 24.67
CA ALA A 94 -21.52 -4.93 23.41
C ALA A 94 -20.69 -3.65 23.59
N GLY A 95 -19.96 -3.53 24.70
CA GLY A 95 -18.99 -2.46 24.95
C GLY A 95 -17.83 -2.50 23.94
N PHE A 96 -17.23 -1.34 23.64
CA PHE A 96 -16.26 -1.18 22.54
C PHE A 96 -14.89 -1.87 22.75
N GLY A 97 -14.71 -2.64 23.81
CA GLY A 97 -13.47 -3.36 24.11
C GLY A 97 -12.33 -2.43 24.58
N SER A 98 -11.11 -2.93 24.54
CA SER A 98 -9.93 -2.26 25.11
C SER A 98 -9.54 -0.97 24.38
N ARG A 99 -9.92 -0.82 23.11
CA ARG A 99 -9.66 0.36 22.27
C ARG A 99 -10.91 1.21 22.03
N GLY A 100 -11.84 1.23 22.98
CA GLY A 100 -13.12 1.93 22.91
C GLY A 100 -13.05 3.35 22.33
N PRO A 101 -12.14 4.23 22.78
CA PRO A 101 -11.99 5.57 22.20
C PRO A 101 -11.64 5.58 20.71
N ALA A 102 -10.84 4.62 20.22
CA ALA A 102 -10.50 4.51 18.81
C ALA A 102 -11.68 3.99 17.97
N VAL A 103 -12.44 3.03 18.50
CA VAL A 103 -13.71 2.57 17.91
C VAL A 103 -14.70 3.72 17.78
N ALA A 104 -14.93 4.47 18.85
CA ALA A 104 -15.83 5.63 18.86
C ALA A 104 -15.43 6.70 17.83
N LYS A 105 -14.13 6.99 17.70
CA LYS A 105 -13.61 7.89 16.67
C LYS A 105 -13.92 7.41 15.25
N GLY A 106 -13.77 6.11 14.98
CA GLY A 106 -14.12 5.52 13.70
C GLY A 106 -15.60 5.66 13.38
N LEU A 107 -16.47 5.32 14.33
CA LEU A 107 -17.93 5.42 14.19
C LEU A 107 -18.39 6.87 14.03
N LYS A 108 -17.79 7.82 14.76
CA LYS A 108 -18.04 9.26 14.59
C LYS A 108 -17.70 9.72 13.17
N LEU A 109 -16.59 9.25 12.61
CA LEU A 109 -16.20 9.60 11.24
C LEU A 109 -17.18 9.03 10.22
N ILE A 110 -17.67 7.81 10.42
CA ILE A 110 -18.70 7.19 9.58
C ILE A 110 -20.02 7.99 9.67
N ASN A 111 -20.48 8.35 10.86
CA ASN A 111 -21.66 9.21 11.05
C ASN A 111 -21.53 10.53 10.29
N PHE A 112 -20.35 11.19 10.41
CA PHE A 112 -20.09 12.43 9.67
C PHE A 112 -20.23 12.25 8.16
N LEU A 113 -19.67 11.18 7.60
CA LEU A 113 -19.73 10.91 6.15
C LEU A 113 -21.16 10.56 5.71
N ILE A 114 -21.90 9.75 6.48
CA ILE A 114 -23.31 9.45 6.17
C ILE A 114 -24.15 10.72 6.22
N ASN A 115 -23.97 11.58 7.21
CA ASN A 115 -24.67 12.86 7.30
C ASN A 115 -24.34 13.79 6.12
N LYS A 116 -23.10 13.72 5.62
CA LYS A 116 -22.64 14.58 4.51
C LYS A 116 -23.18 14.12 3.16
N TYR A 117 -23.23 12.80 2.91
CA TYR A 117 -23.51 12.25 1.59
C TYR A 117 -24.85 11.51 1.50
N GLY A 118 -25.55 11.29 2.61
CA GLY A 118 -26.66 10.34 2.70
C GLY A 118 -26.17 8.89 2.65
N GLU A 119 -27.05 7.92 2.88
CA GLU A 119 -26.68 6.50 2.93
C GLU A 119 -26.13 5.99 1.59
N GLU A 120 -26.86 6.21 0.50
CA GLU A 120 -26.44 5.78 -0.84
C GLU A 120 -25.16 6.50 -1.28
N GLY A 121 -25.11 7.83 -1.11
CA GLY A 121 -23.93 8.61 -1.44
C GLY A 121 -22.71 8.22 -0.58
N PHE A 122 -22.92 7.84 0.68
CA PHE A 122 -21.88 7.29 1.54
C PHE A 122 -21.36 5.95 0.99
N ALA A 123 -22.25 5.03 0.62
CA ALA A 123 -21.85 3.72 0.10
C ALA A 123 -21.04 3.85 -1.20
N ASP A 124 -21.46 4.74 -2.10
CA ASP A 124 -20.74 5.02 -3.34
C ASP A 124 -19.37 5.67 -3.05
N TRP A 125 -19.33 6.68 -2.16
CA TRP A 125 -18.11 7.35 -1.75
C TRP A 125 -17.14 6.38 -1.07
N TRP A 126 -17.66 5.52 -0.17
CA TRP A 126 -16.88 4.57 0.62
C TRP A 126 -16.10 3.58 -0.24
N LEU A 127 -16.66 3.18 -1.36
CA LEU A 127 -16.10 2.21 -2.30
C LEU A 127 -15.42 2.85 -3.52
N SER A 128 -15.36 4.19 -3.58
CA SER A 128 -14.76 4.95 -4.69
C SER A 128 -13.36 5.47 -4.36
N PRO A 129 -12.52 5.73 -5.39
CA PRO A 129 -11.18 6.28 -5.22
C PRO A 129 -11.20 7.76 -4.83
N HIS A 130 -10.34 8.14 -3.87
CA HIS A 130 -10.13 9.52 -3.40
C HIS A 130 -8.67 9.80 -3.16
N SER A 131 -8.23 11.05 -3.36
CA SER A 131 -6.86 11.44 -3.06
C SER A 131 -6.59 11.49 -1.55
N LEU A 132 -5.36 11.26 -1.13
CA LEU A 132 -4.94 11.41 0.27
C LEU A 132 -5.23 12.83 0.80
N GLY A 133 -5.15 13.83 -0.08
CA GLY A 133 -5.51 15.20 0.23
C GLY A 133 -6.98 15.34 0.59
N GLU A 134 -7.90 14.73 -0.19
CA GLU A 134 -9.34 14.72 0.09
C GLU A 134 -9.67 13.98 1.38
N LEU A 135 -9.10 12.77 1.56
CA LEU A 135 -9.29 11.99 2.79
C LEU A 135 -8.83 12.78 4.02
N THR A 136 -7.69 13.48 3.91
CA THR A 136 -7.15 14.31 5.00
C THR A 136 -8.04 15.53 5.27
N ALA A 137 -8.55 16.19 4.22
CA ALA A 137 -9.45 17.32 4.35
C ALA A 137 -10.77 16.94 5.02
N LEU A 138 -11.38 15.81 4.61
CA LEU A 138 -12.61 15.29 5.21
C LEU A 138 -12.42 14.90 6.68
N ARG A 139 -11.28 14.29 7.02
CA ARG A 139 -10.95 14.03 8.44
C ARG A 139 -10.85 15.31 9.24
N LYS A 140 -10.24 16.36 8.70
CA LYS A 140 -10.16 17.66 9.35
C LYS A 140 -11.54 18.29 9.53
N GLU A 141 -12.41 18.21 8.54
CA GLU A 141 -13.80 18.66 8.61
C GLU A 141 -14.59 17.93 9.70
N ALA A 142 -14.37 16.61 9.84
CA ALA A 142 -14.95 15.79 10.90
C ALA A 142 -14.31 16.02 12.30
N GLY A 143 -13.35 16.93 12.42
CA GLY A 143 -12.68 17.26 13.69
C GLY A 143 -11.48 16.37 14.05
N PHE A 144 -10.88 15.66 13.08
CA PHE A 144 -9.69 14.84 13.30
C PHE A 144 -8.45 15.49 12.70
N SER A 145 -7.30 15.34 13.36
CA SER A 145 -6.02 15.85 12.86
C SER A 145 -5.29 14.82 12.00
N GLY A 146 -4.58 15.29 10.99
CA GLY A 146 -3.66 14.49 10.16
C GLY A 146 -4.32 13.53 9.16
N PRO A 147 -3.50 12.89 8.32
CA PRO A 147 -3.94 11.90 7.35
C PRO A 147 -4.43 10.62 8.04
N PRO A 148 -5.14 9.73 7.31
CA PRO A 148 -5.47 8.41 7.81
C PRO A 148 -4.22 7.62 8.23
N SER A 149 -4.29 6.93 9.37
CA SER A 149 -3.15 6.17 9.91
C SER A 149 -2.69 5.09 8.93
N GLY A 150 -1.39 5.01 8.71
CA GLY A 150 -0.78 4.01 7.85
C GLY A 150 -0.82 4.33 6.36
N LEU A 151 -1.49 5.39 5.93
CA LEU A 151 -1.41 5.86 4.56
C LEU A 151 -0.23 6.81 4.37
N SER A 152 0.44 6.69 3.24
CA SER A 152 1.60 7.51 2.88
C SER A 152 1.57 7.83 1.39
N GLY A 153 2.25 8.90 1.02
CA GLY A 153 2.32 9.39 -0.37
C GLY A 153 2.09 10.89 -0.45
N GLY A 154 2.14 11.43 -1.66
CA GLY A 154 1.78 12.82 -1.93
C GLY A 154 0.27 13.07 -1.73
N LYS A 155 -0.15 14.33 -1.71
CA LYS A 155 -1.58 14.69 -1.56
C LYS A 155 -2.47 14.07 -2.64
N ASP A 156 -1.90 13.77 -3.80
CA ASP A 156 -2.59 13.19 -4.96
C ASP A 156 -2.57 11.66 -4.97
N ALA A 157 -1.87 11.01 -4.00
CA ALA A 157 -1.91 9.55 -3.87
C ALA A 157 -3.34 9.09 -3.64
N MET A 158 -3.79 8.12 -4.42
CA MET A 158 -5.17 7.69 -4.45
C MET A 158 -5.42 6.49 -3.55
N PHE A 159 -6.54 6.49 -2.87
CA PHE A 159 -7.00 5.41 -1.98
C PHE A 159 -8.51 5.28 -2.06
N ILE A 160 -9.05 4.08 -1.86
CA ILE A 160 -10.50 3.90 -1.75
C ILE A 160 -11.01 4.56 -0.46
N GLY A 161 -12.20 5.17 -0.51
CA GLY A 161 -12.78 5.99 0.55
C GLY A 161 -12.74 5.36 1.94
N ALA A 162 -12.97 4.05 2.05
CA ALA A 162 -12.89 3.31 3.32
C ALA A 162 -11.54 3.47 4.04
N ARG A 163 -10.45 3.73 3.29
CA ARG A 163 -9.11 3.96 3.86
C ARG A 163 -9.04 5.23 4.72
N ILE A 164 -10.07 6.05 4.74
CA ILE A 164 -10.19 7.20 5.67
C ILE A 164 -10.13 6.75 7.14
N LEU A 165 -10.52 5.51 7.45
CA LEU A 165 -10.36 4.91 8.78
C LEU A 165 -8.90 4.54 9.12
N GLY A 166 -8.03 4.47 8.13
CA GLY A 166 -6.65 4.01 8.21
C GLY A 166 -6.41 2.74 7.40
N ASP A 167 -5.13 2.38 7.25
CA ASP A 167 -4.69 1.27 6.41
C ASP A 167 -5.35 -0.07 6.80
N LYS A 168 -5.24 -0.48 8.07
CA LYS A 168 -5.81 -1.76 8.53
C LYS A 168 -7.34 -1.77 8.51
N THR A 169 -7.95 -0.82 9.21
CA THR A 169 -9.40 -0.82 9.48
C THR A 169 -10.21 -0.51 8.22
N GLY A 170 -9.69 0.36 7.37
CA GLY A 170 -10.28 0.63 6.06
C GLY A 170 -10.17 -0.56 5.12
N GLN A 171 -8.99 -1.21 5.04
CA GLN A 171 -8.83 -2.40 4.22
C GLN A 171 -9.72 -3.54 4.68
N PHE A 172 -9.86 -3.73 5.98
CA PHE A 172 -10.75 -4.77 6.51
C PHE A 172 -12.20 -4.57 6.04
N SER A 173 -12.72 -3.33 6.09
CA SER A 173 -14.03 -3.00 5.53
C SER A 173 -14.11 -3.27 4.02
N LEU A 174 -13.07 -2.95 3.25
CA LEU A 174 -13.01 -3.25 1.82
C LEU A 174 -13.05 -4.74 1.53
N ASN A 175 -12.29 -5.53 2.28
CA ASN A 175 -12.29 -6.99 2.13
C ASN A 175 -13.68 -7.61 2.39
N ILE A 176 -14.42 -7.10 3.39
CA ILE A 176 -15.82 -7.52 3.65
C ILE A 176 -16.73 -7.20 2.45
N ASN A 177 -16.44 -6.14 1.70
CA ASN A 177 -17.16 -5.77 0.48
C ASN A 177 -16.64 -6.51 -0.78
N GLY A 178 -15.74 -7.46 -0.64
CA GLY A 178 -15.18 -8.24 -1.74
C GLY A 178 -14.12 -7.51 -2.56
N LEU A 179 -13.60 -6.35 -2.09
CA LEU A 179 -12.47 -5.69 -2.73
C LEU A 179 -11.16 -6.31 -2.27
N GLU A 180 -10.28 -6.58 -3.24
CA GLU A 180 -8.99 -7.21 -2.97
C GLU A 180 -8.05 -6.32 -2.13
N GLY A 181 -7.04 -6.93 -1.56
CA GLY A 181 -6.01 -6.31 -0.76
C GLY A 181 -5.83 -7.02 0.59
N THR A 182 -4.72 -6.74 1.24
CA THR A 182 -4.30 -7.44 2.45
C THR A 182 -4.58 -6.61 3.71
N THR A 183 -5.39 -7.12 4.61
CA THR A 183 -5.57 -6.55 5.95
C THR A 183 -4.38 -6.90 6.84
N LYS A 184 -3.51 -5.93 7.06
CA LYS A 184 -2.27 -6.09 7.84
C LYS A 184 -2.55 -5.96 9.34
N ASP A 185 -3.15 -6.99 9.91
CA ASP A 185 -3.40 -7.09 11.34
C ASP A 185 -2.22 -7.71 12.11
N VAL A 186 -2.36 -7.85 13.42
CA VAL A 186 -1.31 -8.41 14.28
C VAL A 186 -0.93 -9.85 13.91
N TRP A 187 -1.89 -10.68 13.56
CA TRP A 187 -1.64 -12.09 13.25
C TRP A 187 -0.98 -12.26 11.88
N PHE A 188 -1.47 -11.53 10.88
CA PHE A 188 -0.84 -11.50 9.57
C PHE A 188 0.59 -10.94 9.66
N THR A 189 0.80 -9.83 10.38
CA THR A 189 2.13 -9.24 10.58
C THR A 189 3.09 -10.23 11.25
N ARG A 190 2.64 -10.94 12.29
CA ARG A 190 3.43 -11.98 12.95
C ARG A 190 3.76 -13.14 12.02
N GLY A 191 2.78 -13.67 11.29
CA GLY A 191 2.97 -14.73 10.31
C GLY A 191 3.98 -14.36 9.23
N TYR A 192 3.91 -13.14 8.72
CA TYR A 192 4.89 -12.59 7.78
C TYR A 192 6.30 -12.59 8.38
N HIS A 193 6.48 -12.00 9.56
CA HIS A 193 7.80 -11.95 10.22
C HIS A 193 8.32 -13.33 10.62
N ARG A 194 7.45 -14.26 10.98
CA ARG A 194 7.83 -15.66 11.23
C ARG A 194 8.38 -16.31 9.96
N TYR A 195 7.73 -16.09 8.82
CA TYR A 195 8.18 -16.62 7.54
C TYR A 195 9.59 -16.14 7.18
N PHE A 196 9.89 -14.87 7.41
CA PHE A 196 11.21 -14.28 7.15
C PHE A 196 12.22 -14.44 8.30
N GLY A 197 11.88 -15.15 9.38
CA GLY A 197 12.75 -15.35 10.53
C GLY A 197 13.02 -14.10 11.37
N THR A 198 12.24 -13.05 11.20
CA THR A 198 12.39 -11.76 11.88
C THR A 198 11.43 -11.58 13.07
N LEU A 199 10.60 -12.58 13.35
CA LEU A 199 9.75 -12.62 14.54
C LEU A 199 10.62 -12.88 15.78
N GLY A 200 10.64 -11.98 16.73
CA GLY A 200 11.43 -12.13 17.94
C GLY A 200 12.85 -11.60 17.82
N ASP A 201 13.10 -10.59 16.99
CA ASP A 201 14.34 -9.82 17.05
C ASP A 201 14.48 -9.22 18.45
N ALA A 202 15.17 -9.99 19.29
CA ALA A 202 15.34 -9.73 20.73
C ALA A 202 16.19 -8.47 21.04
N SER A 203 16.66 -7.76 20.00
CA SER A 203 17.47 -6.55 20.22
C SER A 203 16.66 -5.36 20.74
N LYS A 204 15.33 -5.46 20.85
CA LYS A 204 14.48 -4.28 21.07
C LYS A 204 13.54 -4.29 22.26
N THR A 205 13.09 -5.41 22.81
CA THR A 205 12.27 -5.41 24.04
C THR A 205 12.14 -6.78 24.72
N ASP A 206 11.83 -6.77 26.02
CA ASP A 206 11.47 -7.95 26.84
C ASP A 206 10.05 -8.50 26.51
N ASN A 207 9.31 -7.87 25.61
CA ASN A 207 7.95 -8.24 25.23
C ASN A 207 7.91 -8.85 23.84
N TYR A 208 7.88 -10.15 23.76
CA TYR A 208 7.67 -10.91 22.55
C TYR A 208 6.49 -10.37 21.75
N GLY A 209 6.77 -9.73 20.63
CA GLY A 209 5.78 -9.41 19.59
C GLY A 209 5.04 -8.08 19.73
N GLU A 210 5.28 -7.21 20.71
CA GLU A 210 4.63 -5.90 20.74
C GLU A 210 5.08 -5.00 19.58
N GLU A 211 6.35 -5.03 19.22
CA GLU A 211 6.88 -4.25 18.08
C GLU A 211 6.44 -4.75 16.71
N LEU A 212 6.05 -6.02 16.60
CA LEU A 212 5.62 -6.66 15.35
C LEU A 212 4.09 -6.81 15.24
N THR A 213 3.35 -6.01 15.96
CA THR A 213 1.87 -6.01 15.93
C THR A 213 1.28 -5.27 14.74
N GLN A 214 2.10 -4.50 14.05
CA GLN A 214 1.72 -3.73 12.86
C GLN A 214 2.97 -3.45 12.00
N PRO A 215 2.81 -3.20 10.69
CA PRO A 215 3.92 -2.82 9.83
C PRO A 215 4.63 -1.55 10.35
N LYS A 216 5.96 -1.56 10.36
CA LYS A 216 6.78 -0.45 10.85
C LYS A 216 6.63 0.83 10.03
N ASN A 217 6.51 0.70 8.70
CA ASN A 217 6.47 1.82 7.76
C ASN A 217 5.73 1.45 6.46
N ALA A 218 5.67 2.38 5.53
CA ALA A 218 5.00 2.20 4.25
C ALA A 218 5.70 1.14 3.37
N SER A 219 7.02 1.06 3.41
CA SER A 219 7.80 0.06 2.67
C SER A 219 7.46 -1.36 3.13
N GLU A 220 7.43 -1.59 4.44
CA GLU A 220 7.05 -2.90 4.98
C GLU A 220 5.59 -3.28 4.64
N ARG A 221 4.67 -2.30 4.59
CA ARG A 221 3.29 -2.55 4.12
C ARG A 221 3.27 -3.04 2.67
N ARG A 222 4.04 -2.41 1.81
CA ARG A 222 4.16 -2.84 0.40
C ARG A 222 4.73 -4.25 0.30
N ARG A 223 5.83 -4.55 1.01
CA ARG A 223 6.41 -5.91 1.01
C ARG A 223 5.42 -6.98 1.46
N MET A 224 4.61 -6.70 2.47
CA MET A 224 3.58 -7.63 2.93
C MET A 224 2.52 -7.89 1.85
N GLU A 225 2.13 -6.88 1.09
CA GLU A 225 1.22 -7.03 -0.04
C GLU A 225 1.86 -7.83 -1.17
N GLU A 226 3.11 -7.50 -1.51
CA GLU A 226 3.86 -8.22 -2.52
C GLU A 226 4.07 -9.69 -2.17
N PHE A 227 4.44 -9.98 -0.93
CA PHE A 227 4.56 -11.33 -0.43
C PHE A 227 3.26 -12.14 -0.64
N VAL A 228 2.10 -11.56 -0.36
CA VAL A 228 0.81 -12.25 -0.58
C VAL A 228 0.62 -12.57 -2.05
N ARG A 229 0.97 -11.66 -2.96
CA ARG A 229 0.87 -11.88 -4.41
C ARG A 229 1.83 -12.94 -4.91
N GLN A 230 3.07 -12.93 -4.45
CA GLN A 230 4.03 -13.97 -4.80
C GLN A 230 3.54 -15.34 -4.34
N VAL A 231 2.99 -15.44 -3.13
CA VAL A 231 2.34 -16.67 -2.64
C VAL A 231 1.15 -17.05 -3.52
N GLN A 232 0.32 -16.09 -3.94
CA GLN A 232 -0.80 -16.32 -4.85
C GLN A 232 -0.31 -16.88 -6.19
N THR A 233 0.71 -16.26 -6.77
CA THR A 233 1.31 -16.72 -8.03
C THR A 233 1.89 -18.12 -7.90
N GLN A 234 2.66 -18.39 -6.84
CA GLN A 234 3.25 -19.71 -6.59
C GLN A 234 2.22 -20.82 -6.30
N LEU A 235 1.03 -20.44 -5.83
CA LEU A 235 -0.08 -21.34 -5.51
C LEU A 235 -1.25 -21.16 -6.48
N SER A 236 -1.00 -20.73 -7.70
CA SER A 236 -2.03 -20.48 -8.72
C SER A 236 -2.92 -21.70 -9.01
N ASP A 237 -2.38 -22.92 -8.83
CA ASP A 237 -3.12 -24.18 -8.92
C ASP A 237 -4.26 -24.32 -7.86
N LEU A 238 -4.21 -23.55 -6.79
CA LEU A 238 -5.19 -23.59 -5.70
C LEU A 238 -6.30 -22.54 -5.83
N ASN A 239 -6.19 -21.66 -6.82
CA ASN A 239 -7.14 -20.57 -7.08
C ASN A 239 -7.54 -19.80 -5.79
N LEU A 240 -6.52 -19.27 -5.09
CA LEU A 240 -6.69 -18.50 -3.87
C LEU A 240 -6.68 -17.00 -4.17
N SER A 241 -7.58 -16.24 -3.56
CA SER A 241 -7.52 -14.78 -3.55
C SER A 241 -6.44 -14.27 -2.58
N GLU A 242 -6.05 -12.99 -2.68
CA GLU A 242 -5.17 -12.35 -1.67
C GLU A 242 -5.79 -12.42 -0.27
N GLN A 243 -7.11 -12.27 -0.17
CA GLN A 243 -7.86 -12.39 1.08
C GLN A 243 -7.81 -13.81 1.65
N ASP A 244 -7.92 -14.85 0.79
CA ASP A 244 -7.77 -16.24 1.22
C ASP A 244 -6.39 -16.49 1.81
N ILE A 245 -5.34 -16.03 1.13
CA ILE A 245 -3.96 -16.20 1.59
C ILE A 245 -3.77 -15.50 2.95
N GLN A 246 -4.26 -14.27 3.07
CA GLN A 246 -4.19 -13.52 4.33
C GLN A 246 -4.94 -14.23 5.45
N ALA A 247 -6.17 -14.72 5.20
CA ALA A 247 -6.96 -15.42 6.20
C ALA A 247 -6.34 -16.77 6.57
N ILE A 248 -5.80 -17.53 5.61
CA ILE A 248 -5.08 -18.78 5.83
C ILE A 248 -3.86 -18.56 6.72
N MET A 249 -3.06 -17.53 6.44
CA MET A 249 -1.91 -17.17 7.28
C MET A 249 -2.33 -16.77 8.69
N TRP A 250 -3.39 -16.00 8.80
CA TRP A 250 -3.95 -15.56 10.08
C TRP A 250 -4.40 -16.75 10.93
N TYR A 251 -5.15 -17.69 10.36
CA TYR A 251 -5.60 -18.91 11.05
C TYR A 251 -4.43 -19.79 11.46
N TYR A 252 -3.45 -19.96 10.57
CA TYR A 252 -2.24 -20.74 10.85
C TYR A 252 -1.45 -20.12 12.02
N GLU A 253 -1.21 -18.82 12.00
CA GLU A 253 -0.47 -18.16 13.06
C GLU A 253 -1.19 -18.26 14.41
N GLN A 254 -2.51 -18.11 14.43
CA GLN A 254 -3.28 -18.29 15.66
C GLN A 254 -3.21 -19.74 16.19
N SER A 255 -3.23 -20.74 15.31
CA SER A 255 -3.12 -22.15 15.74
C SER A 255 -1.76 -22.44 16.38
N LEU A 256 -0.67 -21.88 15.84
CA LEU A 256 0.66 -22.01 16.47
C LEU A 256 0.71 -21.46 17.89
N TYR A 257 0.04 -20.32 18.14
CA TYR A 257 -0.04 -19.76 19.49
C TYR A 257 -0.91 -20.62 20.41
N THR A 258 -1.94 -21.29 19.90
CA THR A 258 -2.74 -22.25 20.65
C THR A 258 -1.89 -23.44 21.08
N ASP A 259 -1.06 -23.98 20.19
CA ASP A 259 -0.13 -25.07 20.47
C ASP A 259 0.92 -24.71 21.53
N LEU A 260 1.27 -23.43 21.62
CA LEU A 260 2.15 -22.88 22.66
C LEU A 260 1.42 -22.58 23.99
N GLY A 261 0.15 -22.97 24.13
CA GLY A 261 -0.64 -22.76 25.35
C GLY A 261 -1.26 -21.36 25.48
N VAL A 262 -1.11 -20.50 24.47
CA VAL A 262 -1.79 -19.21 24.43
C VAL A 262 -3.18 -19.42 23.82
N ARG A 263 -4.25 -19.16 24.56
CA ARG A 263 -5.61 -19.31 24.07
C ARG A 263 -5.90 -18.30 22.95
N SER A 264 -5.70 -18.73 21.70
CA SER A 264 -5.95 -17.96 20.48
C SER A 264 -6.65 -18.87 19.47
N ILE A 265 -7.97 -18.98 19.60
CA ILE A 265 -8.77 -19.79 18.66
C ILE A 265 -9.18 -18.88 17.52
N PRO A 266 -8.86 -19.23 16.25
CA PRO A 266 -9.38 -18.50 15.10
C PRO A 266 -10.90 -18.69 15.02
N GLU A 267 -11.61 -17.61 14.84
CA GLU A 267 -13.07 -17.58 14.76
C GLU A 267 -13.53 -16.68 13.62
N SER A 268 -14.67 -16.98 13.03
CA SER A 268 -15.26 -16.21 11.95
C SER A 268 -16.34 -15.22 12.43
N PHE A 269 -16.78 -14.33 11.56
CA PHE A 269 -17.87 -13.40 11.84
C PHE A 269 -19.19 -14.13 12.04
N SER A 270 -19.50 -15.14 11.20
CA SER A 270 -20.72 -15.94 11.34
C SER A 270 -20.78 -16.70 12.65
N GLU A 271 -19.64 -17.23 13.13
CA GLU A 271 -19.54 -17.84 14.46
C GLU A 271 -19.80 -16.81 15.57
N GLY A 272 -19.31 -15.58 15.39
CA GLY A 272 -19.59 -14.47 16.31
C GLY A 272 -21.09 -14.14 16.39
N ILE A 273 -21.79 -14.10 15.26
CA ILE A 273 -23.26 -13.94 15.21
C ILE A 273 -23.95 -15.14 15.84
N GLY A 274 -23.51 -16.37 15.54
CA GLY A 274 -24.07 -17.58 16.13
C GLY A 274 -24.02 -17.61 17.65
N LYS A 275 -23.03 -16.97 18.28
CA LYS A 275 -22.94 -16.82 19.74
C LYS A 275 -24.01 -15.89 20.34
N LEU A 276 -24.79 -15.20 19.54
CA LEU A 276 -25.94 -14.42 19.98
C LEU A 276 -27.22 -15.25 20.07
N ASP A 277 -27.24 -16.46 19.47
CA ASP A 277 -28.37 -17.35 19.53
C ASP A 277 -28.75 -17.70 20.99
N GLY A 278 -30.05 -17.70 21.26
CA GLY A 278 -30.58 -17.89 22.61
C GLY A 278 -30.40 -16.71 23.57
N LYS A 279 -29.72 -15.63 23.14
CA LYS A 279 -29.52 -14.43 23.97
C LYS A 279 -30.52 -13.35 23.62
N ALA A 280 -31.09 -12.68 24.62
CA ALA A 280 -32.00 -11.55 24.45
C ALA A 280 -33.18 -11.80 23.48
N GLY A 281 -33.64 -13.04 23.34
CA GLY A 281 -34.69 -13.40 22.41
C GLY A 281 -34.24 -13.51 20.94
N ILE A 282 -32.94 -13.45 20.67
CA ILE A 282 -32.37 -13.63 19.34
C ILE A 282 -32.39 -15.13 19.02
N THR A 283 -32.87 -15.46 17.83
CA THR A 283 -32.76 -16.79 17.23
C THR A 283 -32.11 -16.66 15.87
N VAL A 284 -30.96 -17.31 15.67
CA VAL A 284 -30.25 -17.32 14.41
C VAL A 284 -29.89 -18.75 14.02
N GLN A 285 -30.22 -19.14 12.81
CA GLN A 285 -29.89 -20.44 12.25
C GLN A 285 -28.79 -20.29 11.20
N ARG A 286 -27.80 -21.15 11.30
CA ARG A 286 -26.75 -21.25 10.30
C ARG A 286 -27.32 -21.99 9.09
N GLY A 287 -27.48 -21.31 7.98
CA GLY A 287 -27.88 -21.91 6.70
C GLY A 287 -26.81 -22.83 6.12
N ASN A 288 -27.13 -23.53 5.05
CA ASN A 288 -26.15 -24.26 4.25
C ASN A 288 -25.44 -23.27 3.31
N VAL A 289 -24.14 -23.09 3.47
CA VAL A 289 -23.34 -22.16 2.63
C VAL A 289 -23.41 -22.53 1.16
N ASP A 290 -23.44 -23.82 0.83
CA ASP A 290 -23.48 -24.30 -0.56
C ASP A 290 -24.83 -24.02 -1.23
N GLU A 291 -25.92 -23.90 -0.46
CA GLU A 291 -27.23 -23.45 -0.93
C GLU A 291 -27.28 -21.91 -1.10
N ILE A 292 -26.52 -21.19 -0.28
CA ILE A 292 -26.43 -19.73 -0.31
C ILE A 292 -25.47 -19.27 -1.41
N THR A 293 -24.43 -20.05 -1.71
CA THR A 293 -23.39 -19.76 -2.70
C THR A 293 -23.53 -20.61 -3.95
N ALA A 294 -24.74 -20.70 -4.51
CA ALA A 294 -24.95 -21.40 -5.76
C ALA A 294 -24.07 -20.81 -6.87
N GLU A 295 -23.12 -21.61 -7.32
CA GLU A 295 -22.18 -21.46 -8.44
C GLU A 295 -21.10 -20.35 -8.39
N PRO A 296 -19.87 -20.67 -8.82
CA PRO A 296 -18.81 -19.66 -9.01
C PRO A 296 -19.24 -18.67 -10.10
N GLY A 297 -19.46 -17.42 -9.71
CA GLY A 297 -19.89 -16.34 -10.59
C GLY A 297 -21.31 -15.87 -10.36
N THR A 298 -22.09 -16.50 -9.49
CA THR A 298 -23.40 -15.99 -9.09
C THR A 298 -23.21 -14.84 -8.11
N THR A 299 -23.49 -13.64 -8.57
CA THR A 299 -23.68 -12.48 -7.69
C THR A 299 -24.81 -12.79 -6.73
N LEU A 300 -24.51 -12.86 -5.46
CA LEU A 300 -25.54 -12.92 -4.43
C LEU A 300 -26.49 -11.75 -4.64
N PRO A 301 -27.84 -11.99 -4.53
CA PRO A 301 -28.79 -10.90 -4.64
C PRO A 301 -28.36 -9.76 -3.72
N GLY A 302 -28.07 -8.58 -4.31
CA GLY A 302 -27.65 -7.39 -3.61
C GLY A 302 -26.14 -7.16 -3.46
N PHE A 303 -25.25 -7.97 -4.01
CA PHE A 303 -23.90 -7.54 -4.34
C PHE A 303 -23.90 -6.99 -5.76
N ARG A 304 -23.45 -5.75 -5.96
CA ARG A 304 -23.32 -5.12 -7.29
C ARG A 304 -22.59 -6.07 -8.21
N ASP A 305 -23.07 -6.17 -9.45
CA ASP A 305 -22.47 -7.00 -10.48
C ASP A 305 -20.94 -6.86 -10.46
N VAL A 306 -20.26 -7.96 -10.30
CA VAL A 306 -18.79 -8.06 -10.26
C VAL A 306 -18.15 -7.38 -11.47
N SER A 307 -18.86 -7.26 -12.60
CA SER A 307 -18.39 -6.52 -13.78
C SER A 307 -18.25 -5.02 -13.53
N THR A 308 -19.13 -4.42 -12.71
CA THR A 308 -19.04 -3.02 -12.30
C THR A 308 -18.06 -2.88 -11.10
N LYS A 309 -18.07 -3.87 -10.19
CA LYS A 309 -17.09 -4.00 -9.10
C LYS A 309 -15.68 -4.33 -9.65
N GLN A 310 -15.54 -5.16 -10.67
CA GLN A 310 -14.26 -5.36 -11.36
C GLN A 310 -13.72 -4.08 -11.98
N ARG A 311 -14.55 -3.13 -12.36
CA ARG A 311 -14.08 -1.79 -12.76
C ARG A 311 -13.58 -0.98 -11.56
N THR A 312 -14.21 -1.08 -10.39
CA THR A 312 -13.80 -0.40 -9.16
C THR A 312 -12.64 -1.15 -8.48
N VAL A 313 -12.65 -2.49 -8.47
CA VAL A 313 -11.54 -3.37 -8.04
C VAL A 313 -10.35 -3.24 -8.99
N ARG A 314 -10.58 -3.12 -10.31
CA ARG A 314 -9.53 -2.73 -11.25
C ARG A 314 -9.04 -1.30 -10.98
N ALA A 315 -9.86 -0.41 -10.44
CA ALA A 315 -9.40 0.91 -10.00
C ALA A 315 -8.60 0.83 -8.68
N ASP A 316 -8.94 -0.05 -7.74
CA ASP A 316 -8.19 -0.25 -6.49
C ASP A 316 -6.92 -1.10 -6.73
N ARG A 317 -6.98 -2.14 -7.55
CA ARG A 317 -5.79 -2.76 -8.16
C ARG A 317 -4.97 -1.72 -8.91
N ARG A 318 -5.60 -0.89 -9.71
CA ARG A 318 -4.98 0.23 -10.42
C ARG A 318 -4.36 1.24 -9.48
N LEU A 319 -4.93 1.48 -8.31
CA LEU A 319 -4.42 2.44 -7.33
C LEU A 319 -3.38 1.81 -6.40
N SER A 320 -3.55 0.54 -6.03
CA SER A 320 -2.49 -0.22 -5.38
C SER A 320 -1.34 -0.51 -6.35
N ASP A 321 -1.64 -0.77 -7.63
CA ASP A 321 -0.63 -0.95 -8.69
C ASP A 321 0.04 0.37 -9.08
N LEU A 322 -0.61 1.50 -8.90
CA LEU A 322 0.00 2.84 -9.02
C LEU A 322 0.91 3.21 -7.84
N ASN A 323 0.52 2.77 -6.65
CA ASN A 323 1.39 2.84 -5.48
C ASN A 323 2.39 1.68 -5.45
N ARG A 324 2.29 0.76 -6.40
CA ARG A 324 2.82 -0.57 -6.43
C ARG A 324 3.73 -0.86 -7.58
N ALA A 325 4.06 -0.03 -8.47
CA ALA A 325 4.93 -0.37 -9.57
C ALA A 325 6.21 -1.06 -9.11
N GLU A 326 6.08 -2.28 -8.71
CA GLU A 326 7.23 -3.08 -8.30
C GLU A 326 6.93 -4.56 -8.44
N GLY A 327 7.69 -5.19 -9.31
CA GLY A 327 7.98 -6.60 -9.29
C GLY A 327 6.80 -7.52 -9.60
N ASP A 328 6.24 -7.43 -10.78
CA ASP A 328 5.55 -8.56 -11.36
C ASP A 328 6.28 -8.97 -12.64
N GLU A 329 6.53 -10.26 -12.81
CA GLU A 329 7.01 -10.83 -14.07
C GLU A 329 5.95 -10.61 -15.15
N THR A 330 5.85 -9.36 -15.62
CA THR A 330 5.24 -9.10 -16.91
C THR A 330 6.21 -9.58 -17.99
N PRO A 331 5.73 -9.97 -19.18
CA PRO A 331 6.61 -10.26 -20.30
C PRO A 331 7.46 -9.02 -20.56
N SER A 332 8.66 -9.01 -20.01
CA SER A 332 9.61 -7.92 -20.03
C SER A 332 10.26 -7.87 -21.39
N GLY A 333 9.74 -7.02 -22.24
CA GLY A 333 10.57 -6.45 -23.29
C GLY A 333 11.14 -5.14 -22.75
N PRO A 334 12.43 -4.86 -22.86
CA PRO A 334 13.00 -3.57 -22.48
C PRO A 334 12.38 -2.43 -23.30
N TYR A 335 12.47 -1.20 -22.79
CA TYR A 335 12.25 -0.02 -23.61
C TYR A 335 13.03 -0.18 -24.91
N THR A 336 12.35 -0.18 -26.04
CA THR A 336 12.99 -0.34 -27.35
C THR A 336 13.02 0.99 -28.06
N ALA A 337 14.19 1.31 -28.63
CA ALA A 337 14.32 2.53 -29.38
C ALA A 337 13.87 2.31 -30.83
N ARG A 338 12.83 3.03 -31.27
CA ARG A 338 12.45 3.10 -32.68
C ARG A 338 13.38 4.03 -33.44
N SER A 339 13.82 3.64 -34.63
CA SER A 339 14.48 4.52 -35.55
C SER A 339 13.51 5.62 -35.99
N GLY A 340 13.63 6.80 -35.39
CA GLY A 340 12.96 8.01 -35.87
C GLY A 340 13.50 8.41 -37.23
N GLY A 341 12.66 9.04 -38.06
CA GLY A 341 13.09 9.60 -39.33
C GLY A 341 14.19 10.66 -39.13
N ASP A 342 14.92 10.93 -40.20
CA ASP A 342 16.16 11.72 -40.33
C ASP A 342 15.96 13.26 -40.12
N ASP A 343 15.15 13.64 -39.11
CA ASP A 343 14.78 15.05 -38.85
C ASP A 343 15.50 15.68 -37.64
N GLY A 344 16.59 15.07 -37.16
CA GLY A 344 17.45 15.66 -36.11
C GLY A 344 16.84 15.66 -34.69
N ALA A 345 15.68 15.07 -34.50
CA ALA A 345 14.92 15.06 -33.24
C ALA A 345 15.16 13.79 -32.42
N GLY A 346 16.40 13.35 -32.22
CA GLY A 346 16.71 12.23 -31.30
C GLY A 346 15.85 10.96 -31.46
N ARG A 347 16.25 9.89 -30.78
CA ARG A 347 15.58 8.58 -30.86
C ARG A 347 14.50 8.43 -29.79
N VAL A 348 13.23 8.31 -30.18
CA VAL A 348 12.12 8.13 -29.23
C VAL A 348 12.16 6.72 -28.63
N LEU A 349 11.99 6.63 -27.31
CA LEU A 349 11.88 5.36 -26.61
C LEU A 349 10.40 4.93 -26.54
N GLU A 350 10.13 3.70 -26.93
CA GLU A 350 8.82 3.07 -26.71
C GLU A 350 8.77 2.49 -25.30
N PRO A 351 7.78 2.85 -24.48
CA PRO A 351 7.68 2.35 -23.11
C PRO A 351 7.47 0.83 -23.08
N ASN A 352 8.08 0.18 -22.11
CA ASN A 352 7.88 -1.25 -21.89
C ASN A 352 6.43 -1.54 -21.43
N PRO A 353 5.94 -2.80 -21.55
CA PRO A 353 4.57 -3.14 -21.21
C PRO A 353 4.19 -2.83 -19.75
N ALA A 354 5.13 -2.93 -18.81
CA ALA A 354 4.88 -2.62 -17.40
C ALA A 354 4.59 -1.12 -17.20
N VAL A 355 5.39 -0.25 -17.84
CA VAL A 355 5.16 1.19 -17.84
C VAL A 355 3.83 1.53 -18.52
N GLN A 356 3.55 0.92 -19.69
CA GLN A 356 2.28 1.13 -20.39
C GLN A 356 1.09 0.78 -19.50
N THR A 357 1.08 -0.44 -18.96
CA THR A 357 0.02 -0.92 -18.07
C THR A 357 -0.16 -0.02 -16.87
N ARG A 358 0.95 0.42 -16.25
CA ARG A 358 0.91 1.29 -15.08
C ARG A 358 0.26 2.64 -15.38
N TYR A 359 0.68 3.30 -16.44
CA TYR A 359 0.18 4.64 -16.79
C TYR A 359 -1.24 4.60 -17.33
N GLU A 360 -1.58 3.64 -18.20
CA GLU A 360 -2.96 3.42 -18.68
C GLU A 360 -3.90 3.14 -17.51
N THR A 361 -3.45 2.31 -16.59
CA THR A 361 -4.16 1.96 -15.36
C THR A 361 -4.43 3.18 -14.50
N ALA A 362 -3.46 4.12 -14.44
CA ALA A 362 -3.56 5.36 -13.69
C ALA A 362 -4.42 6.43 -14.37
N GLY A 363 -4.75 6.25 -15.62
CA GLY A 363 -5.31 7.33 -16.43
C GLY A 363 -4.31 8.48 -16.61
N LEU A 364 -3.00 8.20 -16.53
CA LEU A 364 -1.92 9.15 -16.72
C LEU A 364 -1.33 9.02 -18.13
N ASN A 365 -0.83 10.12 -18.66
CA ASN A 365 -0.08 10.10 -19.90
C ASN A 365 1.35 9.62 -19.63
N ILE A 366 1.84 8.66 -20.41
CA ILE A 366 3.23 8.22 -20.35
C ILE A 366 4.09 9.37 -20.90
N PRO A 367 5.12 9.84 -20.16
CA PRO A 367 6.01 10.87 -20.69
C PRO A 367 6.77 10.32 -21.90
N ARG A 368 6.75 11.07 -23.00
CA ARG A 368 7.54 10.74 -24.18
C ARG A 368 9.01 10.99 -23.86
N ILE A 369 9.81 9.93 -23.87
CA ILE A 369 11.25 9.99 -23.60
C ILE A 369 12.00 9.89 -24.93
N THR A 370 12.96 10.78 -25.13
CA THR A 370 13.80 10.82 -26.33
C THR A 370 15.26 10.70 -25.92
N GLN A 371 15.98 9.77 -26.53
CA GLN A 371 17.44 9.72 -26.44
C GLN A 371 18.01 10.83 -27.33
N ALA A 372 18.69 11.76 -26.72
CA ALA A 372 19.32 12.88 -27.44
C ALA A 372 20.61 12.44 -28.14
N ASP A 373 20.96 13.14 -29.21
CA ASP A 373 22.26 12.99 -29.85
C ASP A 373 23.38 13.51 -28.93
N ALA A 374 24.59 12.95 -29.06
CA ALA A 374 25.76 13.37 -28.27
C ALA A 374 26.11 14.85 -28.43
N SER A 375 25.75 15.47 -29.59
CA SER A 375 25.90 16.91 -29.83
C SER A 375 24.98 17.79 -28.96
N ALA A 376 23.96 17.20 -28.28
CA ALA A 376 23.01 17.92 -27.48
C ALA A 376 23.49 18.20 -26.02
N SER A 377 24.71 17.83 -25.67
CA SER A 377 25.24 17.98 -24.29
C SER A 377 25.19 19.42 -23.76
N GLN A 378 25.44 20.42 -24.59
CA GLN A 378 25.35 21.82 -24.21
C GLN A 378 23.91 22.27 -23.94
N GLN A 379 22.96 21.84 -24.78
CA GLN A 379 21.55 22.13 -24.57
C GLN A 379 21.03 21.39 -23.33
N TYR A 380 21.42 20.14 -23.12
CA TYR A 380 21.06 19.35 -21.94
C TYR A 380 21.54 20.02 -20.66
N ASN A 381 22.81 20.49 -20.61
CA ASN A 381 23.31 21.24 -19.46
C ASN A 381 22.49 22.51 -19.21
N SER A 382 22.18 23.29 -20.25
CA SER A 382 21.39 24.53 -20.12
C SER A 382 20.00 24.26 -19.56
N ASP A 383 19.32 23.19 -20.00
CA ASP A 383 17.99 22.80 -19.52
C ASP A 383 18.03 22.35 -18.08
N MET A 384 19.04 21.55 -17.69
CA MET A 384 19.25 21.11 -16.32
C MET A 384 19.48 22.30 -15.38
N VAL A 385 20.33 23.26 -15.76
CA VAL A 385 20.58 24.50 -15.01
C VAL A 385 19.27 25.27 -14.84
N ALA A 386 18.50 25.46 -15.91
CA ALA A 386 17.24 26.20 -15.88
C ALA A 386 16.20 25.49 -14.99
N ALA A 387 16.06 24.16 -15.12
CA ALA A 387 15.12 23.39 -14.32
C ALA A 387 15.46 23.41 -12.81
N MET A 388 16.74 23.41 -12.46
CA MET A 388 17.18 23.38 -11.06
C MET A 388 17.22 24.76 -10.40
N ALA A 389 17.30 25.85 -11.16
CA ALA A 389 17.38 27.21 -10.63
C ALA A 389 16.14 27.57 -9.77
N ASP A 390 14.96 27.17 -10.20
CA ASP A 390 13.68 27.47 -9.55
C ASP A 390 13.10 26.30 -8.74
N HIS A 391 13.79 25.13 -8.74
CA HIS A 391 13.29 23.95 -8.03
C HIS A 391 13.63 24.02 -6.54
N PRO A 392 12.65 23.90 -5.61
CA PRO A 392 12.90 24.04 -4.17
C PRO A 392 13.98 23.10 -3.61
N MET A 393 14.13 21.94 -4.25
CA MET A 393 15.11 20.91 -3.87
C MET A 393 16.23 20.77 -4.92
N GLY A 394 16.44 21.78 -5.76
CA GLY A 394 17.40 21.73 -6.87
C GLY A 394 18.84 21.49 -6.46
N ALA A 395 19.22 21.87 -5.23
CA ALA A 395 20.55 21.65 -4.68
C ALA A 395 20.96 20.17 -4.57
N GLN A 396 20.01 19.23 -4.65
CA GLN A 396 20.29 17.79 -4.62
C GLN A 396 20.84 17.25 -5.96
N VAL A 397 20.70 18.00 -7.03
CA VAL A 397 21.13 17.56 -8.36
C VAL A 397 22.49 18.17 -8.67
N GLU A 398 23.47 17.32 -8.90
CA GLU A 398 24.77 17.76 -9.39
C GLU A 398 24.67 18.19 -10.86
N ILE A 399 24.93 19.48 -11.11
CA ILE A 399 24.91 20.02 -12.47
C ILE A 399 26.20 19.62 -13.18
N LYS A 400 26.08 18.66 -14.10
CA LYS A 400 27.19 18.21 -14.94
C LYS A 400 27.50 19.21 -16.04
N SER A 401 28.79 19.44 -16.32
CA SER A 401 29.20 20.30 -17.45
C SER A 401 28.86 19.66 -18.81
N ALA A 402 28.76 20.45 -19.86
CA ALA A 402 28.53 19.93 -21.20
C ALA A 402 29.67 18.99 -21.66
N GLU A 403 30.89 19.19 -21.19
CA GLU A 403 32.02 18.31 -21.47
C GLU A 403 31.84 16.94 -20.79
N ASP A 404 31.47 16.91 -19.50
CA ASP A 404 31.20 15.67 -18.78
C ASP A 404 30.04 14.88 -19.43
N LEU A 405 29.01 15.57 -19.89
CA LEU A 405 27.84 14.98 -20.54
C LEU A 405 28.14 14.41 -21.93
N SER A 406 29.18 14.89 -22.62
CA SER A 406 29.46 14.51 -24.02
C SER A 406 29.79 13.03 -24.23
N GLY A 407 30.20 12.32 -23.17
CA GLY A 407 30.50 10.87 -23.18
C GLY A 407 29.36 9.99 -22.67
N MET A 408 28.21 10.55 -22.35
CA MET A 408 27.09 9.86 -21.73
C MET A 408 25.93 9.66 -22.71
N GLN A 409 25.08 8.70 -22.43
CA GLN A 409 23.76 8.63 -23.08
C GLN A 409 22.84 9.66 -22.40
N LEU A 410 22.23 10.53 -23.18
CA LEU A 410 21.38 11.61 -22.68
C LEU A 410 19.92 11.36 -23.05
N PHE A 411 19.02 11.51 -22.09
CA PHE A 411 17.59 11.26 -22.27
C PHE A 411 16.78 12.45 -21.76
N ARG A 412 15.71 12.80 -22.47
CA ARG A 412 14.85 13.94 -22.14
C ARG A 412 13.39 13.58 -22.32
N THR A 413 12.55 14.18 -21.50
CA THR A 413 11.09 14.14 -21.67
C THR A 413 10.57 15.40 -22.37
N GLU A 414 9.35 15.36 -22.88
CA GLU A 414 8.65 16.54 -23.41
C GLU A 414 8.42 17.62 -22.35
N GLY A 415 8.27 17.22 -21.07
CA GLY A 415 8.08 18.14 -19.94
C GLY A 415 9.36 18.85 -19.49
N GLY A 416 10.49 18.53 -20.11
CA GLY A 416 11.78 19.15 -19.84
C GLY A 416 12.58 18.49 -18.71
N SER A 417 12.20 17.29 -18.27
CA SER A 417 13.00 16.45 -17.37
C SER A 417 14.09 15.70 -18.13
N GLY A 418 15.07 15.16 -17.41
CA GLY A 418 16.11 14.38 -18.05
C GLY A 418 16.86 13.46 -17.08
N PHE A 419 17.59 12.51 -17.64
CA PHE A 419 18.59 11.69 -16.98
C PHE A 419 19.71 11.33 -17.96
N ALA A 420 20.89 11.04 -17.43
CA ALA A 420 22.04 10.61 -18.21
C ALA A 420 22.60 9.30 -17.67
N ILE A 421 23.18 8.47 -18.53
CA ILE A 421 23.80 7.20 -18.17
C ILE A 421 25.26 7.22 -18.64
N LYS A 422 26.19 7.02 -17.71
CA LYS A 422 27.61 6.85 -18.00
C LYS A 422 27.88 5.48 -18.65
N PRO A 423 29.02 5.31 -19.31
CA PRO A 423 29.40 4.03 -19.96
C PRO A 423 29.42 2.82 -19.00
N ASP A 424 29.64 3.06 -17.71
CA ASP A 424 29.64 2.02 -16.67
C ASP A 424 28.26 1.72 -16.03
N GLY A 425 27.19 2.31 -16.60
CA GLY A 425 25.83 2.15 -16.13
C GLY A 425 25.43 3.03 -14.94
N ASP A 426 26.25 4.01 -14.57
CA ASP A 426 25.90 4.97 -13.52
C ASP A 426 24.90 6.00 -14.05
N ILE A 427 23.74 6.08 -13.38
CA ILE A 427 22.66 7.03 -13.72
C ILE A 427 22.92 8.32 -12.96
N VAL A 428 23.10 9.40 -13.71
CA VAL A 428 23.44 10.72 -13.18
C VAL A 428 22.57 11.81 -13.80
N ALA A 429 22.67 13.03 -13.28
CA ALA A 429 21.99 14.20 -13.82
C ALA A 429 20.46 13.96 -14.00
N VAL A 430 19.84 13.29 -13.02
CA VAL A 430 18.39 13.09 -13.00
C VAL A 430 17.73 14.36 -12.47
N PHE A 431 16.89 14.99 -13.27
CA PHE A 431 16.20 16.23 -12.89
C PHE A 431 14.78 16.29 -13.43
N ALA A 432 13.92 17.03 -12.73
CA ALA A 432 12.54 17.26 -13.14
C ALA A 432 12.40 18.65 -13.79
N GLY A 433 11.83 18.69 -14.98
CA GLY A 433 11.51 19.92 -15.69
C GLY A 433 10.27 20.62 -15.12
N PRO A 434 10.12 21.94 -15.39
CA PRO A 434 9.02 22.74 -14.81
C PRO A 434 7.63 22.35 -15.34
N ASN A 435 7.56 21.72 -16.52
CA ASN A 435 6.31 21.31 -17.16
C ASN A 435 6.10 19.79 -17.13
N GLU A 436 6.84 19.09 -16.27
CA GLU A 436 6.80 17.66 -16.24
C GLU A 436 5.49 17.12 -15.67
N ALA A 437 4.98 16.05 -16.27
CA ALA A 437 3.80 15.35 -15.79
C ALA A 437 4.09 14.69 -14.43
N LYS A 438 3.06 14.61 -13.58
CA LYS A 438 3.16 13.88 -12.32
C LYS A 438 3.54 12.41 -12.59
N SER A 439 4.34 11.85 -11.69
CA SER A 439 4.81 10.44 -11.75
C SER A 439 5.77 10.11 -12.90
N SER A 440 6.26 11.08 -13.66
CA SER A 440 7.23 10.85 -14.76
C SER A 440 8.54 10.22 -14.31
N SER A 441 8.95 10.42 -13.06
CA SER A 441 10.15 9.82 -12.47
C SER A 441 10.17 8.29 -12.60
N TYR A 442 9.01 7.64 -12.46
CA TYR A 442 8.93 6.19 -12.63
C TYR A 442 9.27 5.76 -14.07
N ALA A 443 8.64 6.37 -15.08
CA ALA A 443 8.93 6.04 -16.48
C ALA A 443 10.38 6.36 -16.86
N MET A 444 10.93 7.46 -16.34
CA MET A 444 12.32 7.83 -16.55
C MET A 444 13.29 6.81 -15.96
N LEU A 445 13.06 6.35 -14.72
CA LEU A 445 13.92 5.37 -14.07
C LEU A 445 13.80 3.99 -14.73
N GLN A 446 12.59 3.56 -15.12
CA GLN A 446 12.42 2.33 -15.90
C GLN A 446 13.13 2.41 -17.26
N ALA A 447 13.03 3.55 -17.95
CA ALA A 447 13.78 3.76 -19.18
C ALA A 447 15.29 3.74 -18.92
N ALA A 448 15.77 4.34 -17.83
CA ALA A 448 17.18 4.30 -17.47
C ALA A 448 17.69 2.88 -17.25
N ILE A 449 16.93 2.05 -16.53
CA ILE A 449 17.25 0.63 -16.31
C ILE A 449 17.30 -0.12 -17.66
N ASP A 450 16.26 0.01 -18.48
CA ASP A 450 16.17 -0.67 -19.77
C ASP A 450 17.26 -0.22 -20.76
N MET A 451 17.78 1.00 -20.60
CA MET A 451 18.88 1.55 -21.38
C MET A 451 20.28 1.27 -20.80
N GLY A 452 20.37 0.41 -19.79
CA GLY A 452 21.62 -0.07 -19.21
C GLY A 452 22.07 0.62 -17.93
N GLY A 453 21.19 1.40 -17.29
CA GLY A 453 21.44 1.96 -15.96
C GLY A 453 21.46 0.88 -14.90
N LYS A 454 22.52 0.81 -14.10
CA LYS A 454 22.76 -0.26 -13.12
C LYS A 454 22.95 0.26 -11.70
N LYS A 455 23.35 1.50 -11.54
CA LYS A 455 23.69 2.11 -10.24
C LYS A 455 23.40 3.60 -10.25
N LEU A 456 23.28 4.18 -9.08
CA LEU A 456 23.18 5.61 -8.84
C LEU A 456 23.53 5.93 -7.38
N ASP A 457 23.72 7.20 -7.07
CA ASP A 457 23.76 7.70 -5.71
C ASP A 457 22.87 8.93 -5.52
N ALA A 458 22.43 9.17 -4.29
CA ALA A 458 21.57 10.30 -3.96
C ALA A 458 21.62 10.67 -2.48
N PHE A 459 21.34 11.92 -2.18
CA PHE A 459 21.12 12.34 -0.80
C PHE A 459 19.96 11.60 -0.14
N ASN A 460 20.15 11.21 1.11
CA ASN A 460 19.17 10.52 1.95
C ASN A 460 18.00 11.45 2.35
N THR A 461 17.22 11.83 1.34
CA THR A 461 16.06 12.72 1.45
C THR A 461 14.78 11.93 1.12
N TYR A 462 13.97 12.36 0.16
CA TYR A 462 12.85 11.59 -0.40
C TYR A 462 13.26 10.76 -1.64
N LEU A 463 14.45 10.99 -2.18
CA LEU A 463 14.93 10.32 -3.39
C LEU A 463 15.11 8.81 -3.20
N PRO A 464 15.68 8.32 -2.08
CA PRO A 464 15.74 6.90 -1.79
C PRO A 464 14.41 6.17 -1.96
N ASP A 465 13.33 6.73 -1.41
CA ASP A 465 12.00 6.13 -1.53
C ASP A 465 11.56 5.97 -3.01
N ILE A 466 11.95 6.90 -3.88
CA ILE A 466 11.65 6.84 -5.31
C ILE A 466 12.48 5.76 -6.00
N TYR A 467 13.77 5.70 -5.72
CA TYR A 467 14.70 4.76 -6.37
C TYR A 467 14.43 3.32 -5.94
N GLU A 468 14.13 3.09 -4.66
CA GLU A 468 13.72 1.78 -4.18
C GLU A 468 12.44 1.28 -4.87
N THR A 469 11.55 2.21 -5.32
CA THR A 469 10.31 1.83 -6.02
C THR A 469 10.54 1.18 -7.38
N VAL A 470 11.69 1.27 -7.96
CA VAL A 470 12.04 0.67 -9.24
C VAL A 470 13.15 -0.39 -9.13
N GLY A 471 13.45 -0.85 -7.89
CA GLY A 471 14.36 -1.94 -7.65
C GLY A 471 15.82 -1.51 -7.40
N PHE A 472 16.08 -0.23 -7.09
CA PHE A 472 17.41 0.18 -6.66
C PHE A 472 17.65 -0.14 -5.19
N ARG A 473 18.55 -1.09 -4.91
CA ARG A 473 18.93 -1.52 -3.58
C ARG A 473 20.05 -0.64 -3.00
N PRO A 474 19.86 0.00 -1.82
CA PRO A 474 20.94 0.72 -1.16
C PRO A 474 22.00 -0.25 -0.63
N VAL A 475 23.27 0.07 -0.79
CA VAL A 475 24.41 -0.81 -0.47
C VAL A 475 25.45 -0.17 0.44
N SER A 476 25.58 1.16 0.44
CA SER A 476 26.49 1.89 1.30
C SER A 476 26.02 3.32 1.52
N ARG A 477 26.59 4.01 2.52
CA ARG A 477 26.34 5.42 2.80
C ARG A 477 27.63 6.18 2.92
N LEU A 478 27.67 7.39 2.38
CA LEU A 478 28.71 8.38 2.65
C LEU A 478 28.17 9.39 3.65
N LYS A 479 28.87 9.56 4.75
CA LYS A 479 28.50 10.54 5.77
C LYS A 479 28.58 11.96 5.22
N TRP A 480 27.61 12.80 5.60
CA TRP A 480 27.64 14.22 5.26
C TRP A 480 28.95 14.89 5.70
N ASP A 481 29.51 15.71 4.84
CA ASP A 481 30.64 16.59 5.12
C ASP A 481 30.38 17.97 4.50
N ASP A 482 30.40 19.01 5.31
CA ASP A 482 30.19 20.40 4.88
C ASP A 482 31.22 20.87 3.84
N ALA A 483 32.40 20.27 3.80
CA ALA A 483 33.45 20.60 2.82
C ALA A 483 33.05 20.22 1.38
N PHE A 484 32.15 19.23 1.23
CA PHE A 484 31.64 18.73 -0.05
C PHE A 484 30.16 19.07 -0.30
N ALA A 485 29.56 19.87 0.59
CA ALA A 485 28.17 20.30 0.41
C ALA A 485 28.02 21.09 -0.91
N PRO A 486 26.92 20.89 -1.66
CA PRO A 486 26.61 21.71 -2.84
C PRO A 486 26.60 23.21 -2.47
N LYS A 487 27.14 24.07 -3.35
CA LYS A 487 27.30 25.52 -3.09
C LYS A 487 26.00 26.25 -2.74
N ASN A 488 24.87 25.76 -3.23
CA ASN A 488 23.52 26.29 -3.01
C ASN A 488 22.72 25.47 -2.00
N TRP A 489 23.37 24.61 -1.19
CA TRP A 489 22.70 23.83 -0.17
C TRP A 489 22.26 24.71 1.00
N ASP A 490 20.96 24.71 1.29
CA ASP A 490 20.38 25.39 2.44
C ASP A 490 19.89 24.38 3.48
N LYS A 491 20.60 24.28 4.60
CA LYS A 491 20.26 23.34 5.67
C LYS A 491 18.85 23.53 6.26
N GLU A 492 18.30 24.73 6.23
CA GLU A 492 16.93 24.95 6.70
C GLU A 492 15.89 24.34 5.75
N THR A 493 16.09 24.42 4.44
CA THR A 493 15.24 23.78 3.42
C THR A 493 15.25 22.24 3.62
N PHE A 494 16.40 21.67 3.95
CA PHE A 494 16.56 20.22 4.15
C PHE A 494 16.47 19.77 5.62
N LYS A 495 16.07 20.62 6.54
CA LYS A 495 16.09 20.38 8.00
C LYS A 495 15.41 19.09 8.46
N LYS A 496 14.36 18.65 7.77
CA LYS A 496 13.65 17.40 8.06
C LYS A 496 14.46 16.14 7.77
N TYR A 497 15.56 16.26 7.02
CA TYR A 497 16.45 15.16 6.65
C TYR A 497 17.78 15.32 7.42
N GLN A 498 17.99 14.53 8.46
CA GLN A 498 19.19 14.53 9.31
C GLN A 498 19.63 15.96 9.73
N ASN A 499 18.66 16.83 10.09
CA ASN A 499 18.89 18.24 10.44
C ASN A 499 19.54 19.10 9.33
N GLY A 500 19.30 18.76 8.07
CA GLY A 500 19.84 19.46 6.91
C GLY A 500 21.18 18.92 6.42
N GLU A 501 21.64 17.80 6.97
CA GLU A 501 22.91 17.14 6.69
C GLU A 501 22.70 15.66 6.28
N PRO A 502 21.91 15.38 5.23
CA PRO A 502 21.61 14.01 4.83
C PRO A 502 22.85 13.32 4.25
N ASP A 503 23.11 12.08 4.68
CA ASP A 503 24.12 11.24 4.06
C ASP A 503 23.83 11.07 2.55
N VAL A 504 24.83 10.70 1.76
CA VAL A 504 24.63 10.20 0.40
C VAL A 504 24.51 8.68 0.45
N VAL A 505 23.52 8.13 -0.23
CA VAL A 505 23.26 6.69 -0.32
C VAL A 505 23.61 6.19 -1.69
N PHE A 506 24.32 5.09 -1.78
CA PHE A 506 24.71 4.42 -3.03
C PHE A 506 23.78 3.24 -3.28
N PHE A 507 23.30 3.11 -4.51
CA PHE A 507 22.33 2.11 -4.91
C PHE A 507 22.84 1.28 -6.09
N VAL A 508 22.43 0.01 -6.13
CA VAL A 508 22.56 -0.87 -7.29
C VAL A 508 21.18 -1.33 -7.73
N TYR A 509 20.95 -1.45 -9.03
CA TYR A 509 19.73 -2.06 -9.53
C TYR A 509 19.77 -3.57 -9.30
N ASP A 510 18.78 -4.08 -8.58
CA ASP A 510 18.59 -5.49 -8.29
C ASP A 510 17.13 -5.84 -8.58
N PRO A 511 16.83 -6.59 -9.67
CA PRO A 511 15.46 -6.93 -10.04
C PRO A 511 14.73 -7.76 -8.97
N ASN A 512 15.47 -8.34 -8.01
CA ASN A 512 14.90 -9.10 -6.90
C ASN A 512 14.81 -8.27 -5.60
N TYR A 513 15.14 -6.99 -5.65
CA TYR A 513 15.07 -6.09 -4.50
C TYR A 513 13.72 -5.38 -4.42
N PHE A 514 13.05 -5.50 -3.29
CA PHE A 514 11.70 -4.98 -3.05
C PHE A 514 11.62 -3.92 -1.93
N GLY A 515 12.70 -3.19 -1.70
CA GLY A 515 12.69 -2.03 -0.80
C GLY A 515 12.72 -2.36 0.70
N ASP A 516 13.68 -3.14 1.18
CA ASP A 516 13.77 -3.60 2.57
C ASP A 516 15.06 -3.20 3.32
N ALA A 517 15.86 -2.32 2.78
CA ALA A 517 17.10 -1.95 3.43
C ALA A 517 16.85 -1.19 4.75
N ASP A 518 17.48 -1.68 5.80
CA ASP A 518 17.70 -0.87 6.98
C ASP A 518 18.90 0.04 6.73
N TYR A 519 18.64 1.31 6.46
CA TYR A 519 19.68 2.31 6.21
C TYR A 519 20.69 2.43 7.35
N ASN A 520 20.28 2.10 8.60
CA ASN A 520 21.18 2.14 9.75
C ASN A 520 22.18 0.98 9.78
N SER A 521 21.85 -0.12 9.09
CA SER A 521 22.74 -1.29 8.98
C SER A 521 23.73 -1.20 7.82
N LEU A 522 23.54 -0.24 6.90
CA LEU A 522 24.45 -0.05 5.78
C LEU A 522 25.84 0.40 6.25
N PRO A 523 26.92 -0.08 5.62
CA PRO A 523 28.25 0.42 5.89
C PRO A 523 28.33 1.92 5.60
N VAL A 524 28.98 2.66 6.51
CA VAL A 524 29.12 4.11 6.44
C VAL A 524 30.58 4.47 6.22
N PHE A 525 30.83 5.31 5.25
CA PHE A 525 32.14 5.78 4.85
C PHE A 525 32.25 7.30 5.01
N THR A 526 33.49 7.81 5.02
CA THR A 526 33.81 9.24 4.98
C THR A 526 34.51 9.60 3.67
N ASP A 527 34.85 8.60 2.86
CA ASP A 527 35.46 8.74 1.54
C ASP A 527 34.49 8.24 0.47
N TYR A 528 34.34 9.02 -0.60
CA TYR A 528 33.39 8.74 -1.68
C TYR A 528 33.78 7.49 -2.46
N ASP A 529 35.07 7.32 -2.77
CA ASP A 529 35.57 6.21 -3.58
C ASP A 529 35.44 4.88 -2.82
N GLU A 530 35.63 4.88 -1.50
CA GLU A 530 35.41 3.70 -0.66
C GLU A 530 33.92 3.30 -0.64
N ALA A 531 33.02 4.26 -0.55
CA ALA A 531 31.57 4.00 -0.59
C ALA A 531 31.13 3.48 -1.96
N ALA A 532 31.66 4.06 -3.05
CA ALA A 532 31.39 3.65 -4.43
C ALA A 532 32.00 2.27 -4.76
N GLU A 533 33.13 1.89 -4.14
CA GLU A 533 33.70 0.57 -4.37
C GLU A 533 32.82 -0.56 -3.81
N VAL A 534 32.09 -0.33 -2.71
CA VAL A 534 31.06 -1.28 -2.24
C VAL A 534 29.98 -1.48 -3.31
N GLN A 535 29.52 -0.40 -3.93
CA GLN A 535 28.54 -0.44 -5.01
C GLN A 535 29.06 -1.25 -6.21
N ASN A 536 30.28 -0.98 -6.64
CA ASN A 536 30.91 -1.69 -7.76
C ASN A 536 31.15 -3.17 -7.45
N LYS A 537 31.52 -3.50 -6.21
CA LYS A 537 31.69 -4.88 -5.77
C LYS A 537 30.37 -5.64 -5.81
N VAL A 538 29.30 -5.05 -5.28
CA VAL A 538 27.98 -5.68 -5.29
C VAL A 538 27.51 -5.96 -6.73
N LEU A 539 27.77 -5.03 -7.66
CA LEU A 539 27.42 -5.26 -9.08
C LEU A 539 28.21 -6.44 -9.67
N ARG A 540 29.52 -6.53 -9.43
CA ARG A 540 30.32 -7.67 -9.88
C ARG A 540 29.80 -8.99 -9.29
N ASP A 541 29.52 -9.03 -7.99
CA ASP A 541 29.00 -10.22 -7.31
C ASP A 541 27.64 -10.66 -7.90
N MET A 542 26.81 -9.71 -8.36
CA MET A 542 25.52 -10.00 -9.00
C MET A 542 25.66 -10.47 -10.46
N GLU A 543 26.67 -10.00 -11.18
CA GLU A 543 26.95 -10.37 -12.57
C GLU A 543 27.69 -11.72 -12.67
N GLY A 544 28.17 -12.26 -11.56
CA GLY A 544 28.81 -13.59 -11.48
C GLY A 544 30.29 -13.57 -11.83
N ASP A 545 30.95 -12.43 -11.73
CA ASP A 545 32.40 -12.24 -11.93
C ASP A 545 33.19 -12.33 -10.61
#